data_1ef86f77b91f6acbc09ac4f0f16d4025
#
_entry.id   1ef86f77b91f6acbc09ac4f0f16d4025
#
_cell.length_a   1.000
_cell.length_b   1.000
_cell.length_c   1.000
_cell.angle_alpha   90.00
_cell.angle_beta   90.00
_cell.angle_gamma   90.00
#
_symmetry.space_group_name_H-M   'P 1'
#
loop_
_entity.id
_entity.type
_entity.pdbx_description
1 polymer ?
#
loop_
_entity_poly.entity_id
_entity_poly.type
_entity_poly.pdbx_seq_one_letter_code
_entity_poly.pdbx_strand_id
1 'polypeptide(L)'
;MEQPSGRKLAITNLMMLSVAMLWGVAWPVGRILAVDLVDYPFSVMFLRYSFALPVLFVWMWYREGNTIPKQEDWKPLFLMAFTSVFLYQVGYMFGMQRTAASDASLVIGFNPVFVAILSIWLLSHRMNSGGIIGICLSFTGILLIFLASPNVQIPFEERIAGNSLIMFGAFVYAIYVISMRGYILERGEDQLSSLSLIAWVSLIGCIFFIPFVINEAPWDRVWINEEWLLIAYLGVLSTAVAYVFFAIGVDVIGANRASSFVNVVPVFGILSSWFLLDEELGWIQLVSFVLIYFGVRMVNAQPPEGMKNPK
;
A
#
# COMPACT_ATOMS: atom_id res chain seq x y z
N MET A 1 2.16 22.21 20.42
CA MET A 1 3.24 21.26 20.10
C MET A 1 4.46 22.07 19.69
N GLU A 2 5.61 21.90 20.36
CA GLU A 2 6.87 22.53 19.95
C GLU A 2 7.28 22.07 18.56
N GLN A 3 7.77 23.00 17.74
CA GLN A 3 8.26 22.63 16.40
C GLN A 3 9.48 21.69 16.55
N PRO A 4 9.53 20.58 15.81
CA PRO A 4 10.66 19.66 15.89
C PRO A 4 11.95 20.38 15.51
N SER A 5 13.05 20.10 16.23
CA SER A 5 14.37 20.69 15.91
C SER A 5 14.76 20.36 14.46
N GLY A 6 15.52 21.25 13.81
CA GLY A 6 15.91 21.06 12.41
C GLY A 6 16.59 19.71 12.15
N ARG A 7 17.41 19.20 13.11
CA ARG A 7 18.02 17.86 13.01
C ARG A 7 16.97 16.73 13.06
N LYS A 8 15.97 16.83 13.95
CA LYS A 8 14.89 15.84 14.06
C LYS A 8 14.05 15.80 12.78
N LEU A 9 13.77 16.97 12.21
CA LEU A 9 13.04 17.09 10.96
C LEU A 9 13.81 16.47 9.78
N ALA A 10 15.12 16.71 9.67
CA ALA A 10 15.95 16.13 8.61
C ALA A 10 16.01 14.59 8.70
N ILE A 11 16.19 14.03 9.91
CA ILE A 11 16.17 12.58 10.12
C ILE A 11 14.81 12.00 9.74
N THR A 12 13.72 12.61 10.16
CA THR A 12 12.37 12.13 9.83
C THR A 12 12.11 12.17 8.32
N ASN A 13 12.52 13.22 7.63
CA ASN A 13 12.39 13.29 6.16
C ASN A 13 13.21 12.19 5.46
N LEU A 14 14.41 11.89 5.95
CA LEU A 14 15.23 10.79 5.42
C LEU A 14 14.56 9.42 5.67
N MET A 15 14.00 9.19 6.86
CA MET A 15 13.22 8.00 7.16
C MET A 15 12.01 7.87 6.22
N MET A 16 11.28 8.95 5.96
CA MET A 16 10.13 8.94 5.04
C MET A 16 10.54 8.66 3.60
N LEU A 17 11.69 9.19 3.16
CA LEU A 17 12.24 8.85 1.85
C LEU A 17 12.63 7.37 1.77
N SER A 18 13.21 6.83 2.85
CA SER A 18 13.51 5.39 2.94
C SER A 18 12.24 4.53 2.86
N VAL A 19 11.14 4.96 3.48
CA VAL A 19 9.83 4.29 3.34
C VAL A 19 9.39 4.25 1.89
N ALA A 20 9.46 5.39 1.18
CA ALA A 20 9.08 5.45 -0.24
C ALA A 20 9.95 4.52 -1.10
N MET A 21 11.26 4.47 -0.82
CA MET A 21 12.19 3.55 -1.49
C MET A 21 11.87 2.08 -1.20
N LEU A 22 11.67 1.72 0.08
CA LEU A 22 11.36 0.35 0.49
C LEU A 22 10.05 -0.15 -0.13
N TRP A 23 9.02 0.70 -0.16
CA TRP A 23 7.76 0.35 -0.83
C TRP A 23 7.87 0.34 -2.35
N GLY A 24 8.70 1.21 -2.94
CA GLY A 24 8.95 1.21 -4.38
C GLY A 24 9.64 -0.08 -4.84
N VAL A 25 10.75 -0.45 -4.19
CA VAL A 25 11.49 -1.68 -4.51
C VAL A 25 10.69 -2.96 -4.23
N ALA A 26 9.64 -2.88 -3.38
CA ALA A 26 8.76 -4.02 -3.15
C ALA A 26 7.98 -4.47 -4.41
N TRP A 27 7.83 -3.60 -5.42
CA TRP A 27 7.14 -3.95 -6.66
C TRP A 27 7.94 -4.95 -7.51
N PRO A 28 9.19 -4.66 -7.93
CA PRO A 28 9.97 -5.65 -8.67
C PRO A 28 10.28 -6.90 -7.86
N VAL A 29 10.58 -6.79 -6.55
CA VAL A 29 10.78 -7.96 -5.69
C VAL A 29 9.53 -8.83 -5.64
N GLY A 30 8.35 -8.23 -5.50
CA GLY A 30 7.08 -8.96 -5.53
C GLY A 30 6.81 -9.59 -6.89
N ARG A 31 7.21 -8.95 -8.00
CA ARG A 31 7.09 -9.50 -9.36
C ARG A 31 7.97 -10.75 -9.53
N ILE A 32 9.23 -10.70 -9.08
CA ILE A 32 10.13 -11.87 -9.10
C ILE A 32 9.46 -13.03 -8.36
N LEU A 33 9.06 -12.83 -7.11
CA LEU A 33 8.42 -13.89 -6.32
C LEU A 33 7.09 -14.37 -6.91
N ALA A 34 6.28 -13.48 -7.50
CA ALA A 34 5.00 -13.84 -8.09
C ALA A 34 5.15 -14.72 -9.34
N VAL A 35 6.22 -14.51 -10.12
CA VAL A 35 6.49 -15.27 -11.34
C VAL A 35 7.22 -16.58 -11.01
N ASP A 36 8.25 -16.51 -10.18
CA ASP A 36 9.08 -17.68 -9.85
C ASP A 36 8.33 -18.68 -8.96
N LEU A 37 7.38 -18.19 -8.16
CA LEU A 37 6.57 -18.94 -7.21
C LEU A 37 5.09 -18.93 -7.59
N VAL A 38 4.79 -19.06 -8.90
CA VAL A 38 3.43 -18.99 -9.45
C VAL A 38 2.46 -19.98 -8.80
N ASP A 39 2.94 -21.14 -8.36
CA ASP A 39 2.14 -22.18 -7.70
C ASP A 39 2.02 -21.99 -6.18
N TYR A 40 2.75 -21.01 -5.60
CA TYR A 40 2.82 -20.77 -4.14
C TYR A 40 2.47 -19.32 -3.74
N PRO A 41 1.48 -18.67 -4.37
CA PRO A 41 1.19 -17.27 -4.10
C PRO A 41 0.76 -17.00 -2.65
N PHE A 42 -0.05 -17.88 -2.06
CA PHE A 42 -0.49 -17.72 -0.67
C PHE A 42 0.62 -17.99 0.33
N SER A 43 1.52 -18.92 0.03
CA SER A 43 2.69 -19.20 0.87
C SER A 43 3.64 -18.00 0.91
N VAL A 44 3.90 -17.34 -0.21
CA VAL A 44 4.70 -16.11 -0.26
C VAL A 44 4.06 -15.00 0.58
N MET A 45 2.74 -14.79 0.45
CA MET A 45 2.02 -13.78 1.22
C MET A 45 2.04 -14.09 2.72
N PHE A 46 1.81 -15.34 3.10
CA PHE A 46 1.86 -15.81 4.49
C PHE A 46 3.26 -15.62 5.09
N LEU A 47 4.31 -16.07 4.40
CA LEU A 47 5.69 -15.93 4.85
C LEU A 47 6.11 -14.47 4.98
N ARG A 48 5.71 -13.60 4.04
CA ARG A 48 5.93 -12.16 4.13
C ARG A 48 5.43 -11.60 5.48
N TYR A 49 4.20 -11.89 5.86
CA TYR A 49 3.66 -11.42 7.13
C TYR A 49 4.26 -12.16 8.33
N SER A 50 4.55 -13.44 8.22
CA SER A 50 5.23 -14.21 9.27
C SER A 50 6.59 -13.60 9.63
N PHE A 51 7.35 -13.09 8.64
CA PHE A 51 8.60 -12.36 8.89
C PHE A 51 8.37 -10.95 9.47
N ALA A 52 7.26 -10.30 9.12
CA ALA A 52 6.94 -8.97 9.63
C ALA A 52 6.47 -8.98 11.09
N LEU A 53 5.67 -9.98 11.48
CA LEU A 53 5.01 -10.04 12.79
C LEU A 53 5.96 -9.95 13.99
N PRO A 54 7.08 -10.71 14.06
CA PRO A 54 8.00 -10.60 15.19
C PRO A 54 8.52 -9.16 15.36
N VAL A 55 8.88 -8.51 14.29
CA VAL A 55 9.41 -7.13 14.31
C VAL A 55 8.33 -6.15 14.76
N LEU A 56 7.11 -6.26 14.22
CA LEU A 56 5.99 -5.39 14.57
C LEU A 56 5.59 -5.55 16.04
N PHE A 57 5.47 -6.80 16.55
CA PHE A 57 5.08 -7.04 17.93
C PHE A 57 6.18 -6.69 18.94
N VAL A 58 7.45 -6.97 18.63
CA VAL A 58 8.58 -6.54 19.49
C VAL A 58 8.62 -5.02 19.59
N TRP A 59 8.44 -4.31 18.46
CA TRP A 59 8.43 -2.85 18.45
C TRP A 59 7.22 -2.27 19.18
N MET A 60 6.03 -2.87 19.00
CA MET A 60 4.82 -2.50 19.71
C MET A 60 4.99 -2.65 21.23
N TRP A 61 5.48 -3.81 21.69
CA TRP A 61 5.72 -4.03 23.12
C TRP A 61 6.76 -3.09 23.71
N TYR A 62 7.81 -2.79 22.95
CA TYR A 62 8.83 -1.85 23.39
C TYR A 62 8.29 -0.42 23.56
N ARG A 63 7.41 0.03 22.67
CA ARG A 63 6.90 1.40 22.64
C ARG A 63 5.66 1.62 23.49
N GLU A 64 4.78 0.66 23.57
CA GLU A 64 3.41 0.80 24.09
C GLU A 64 3.07 -0.20 25.18
N GLY A 65 3.94 -1.19 25.41
CA GLY A 65 3.65 -2.29 26.32
C GLY A 65 2.68 -3.31 25.71
N ASN A 66 1.97 -4.03 26.54
CA ASN A 66 1.04 -5.07 26.09
C ASN A 66 -0.32 -4.45 25.72
N THR A 67 -0.52 -4.14 24.46
CA THR A 67 -1.78 -3.58 23.92
C THR A 67 -2.62 -4.70 23.31
N ILE A 68 -3.54 -5.26 24.09
CA ILE A 68 -4.51 -6.24 23.62
C ILE A 68 -5.78 -5.50 23.19
N PRO A 69 -6.35 -5.80 21.98
CA PRO A 69 -7.59 -5.21 21.53
C PRO A 69 -8.75 -5.48 22.50
N LYS A 70 -9.58 -4.47 22.74
CA LYS A 70 -10.82 -4.63 23.48
C LYS A 70 -11.83 -5.41 22.62
N GLN A 71 -12.90 -5.94 23.24
CA GLN A 71 -13.91 -6.73 22.53
C GLN A 71 -14.52 -5.98 21.31
N GLU A 72 -14.67 -4.68 21.43
CA GLU A 72 -15.26 -3.79 20.40
C GLU A 72 -14.33 -3.55 19.23
N ASP A 73 -13.01 -3.74 19.40
CA ASP A 73 -12.00 -3.52 18.35
C ASP A 73 -11.96 -4.67 17.34
N TRP A 74 -12.37 -5.89 17.74
CA TRP A 74 -12.19 -7.07 16.89
C TRP A 74 -12.90 -6.99 15.55
N LYS A 75 -14.17 -6.54 15.53
CA LYS A 75 -14.95 -6.44 14.29
C LYS A 75 -14.30 -5.49 13.27
N PRO A 76 -13.92 -4.24 13.63
CA PRO A 76 -13.17 -3.38 12.70
C PRO A 76 -11.79 -3.94 12.34
N LEU A 77 -11.06 -4.58 13.27
CA LEU A 77 -9.78 -5.20 12.98
C LEU A 77 -9.90 -6.33 11.93
N PHE A 78 -10.91 -7.20 12.06
CA PHE A 78 -11.19 -8.25 11.06
C PHE A 78 -11.48 -7.66 9.68
N LEU A 79 -12.31 -6.63 9.59
CA LEU A 79 -12.62 -5.97 8.32
C LEU A 79 -11.37 -5.34 7.71
N MET A 80 -10.59 -4.62 8.52
CA MET A 80 -9.33 -4.00 8.10
C MET A 80 -8.32 -5.06 7.64
N ALA A 81 -8.15 -6.15 8.36
CA ALA A 81 -7.26 -7.25 8.02
C ALA A 81 -7.69 -7.97 6.72
N PHE A 82 -8.98 -8.23 6.58
CA PHE A 82 -9.52 -8.88 5.39
C PHE A 82 -9.32 -8.04 4.13
N THR A 83 -9.52 -6.73 4.23
CA THR A 83 -9.39 -5.83 3.07
C THR A 83 -7.95 -5.44 2.77
N SER A 84 -7.15 -5.01 3.77
CA SER A 84 -5.80 -4.48 3.52
C SER A 84 -4.69 -5.53 3.48
N VAL A 85 -4.88 -6.67 4.13
CA VAL A 85 -3.88 -7.75 4.14
C VAL A 85 -4.29 -8.86 3.21
N PHE A 86 -5.47 -9.45 3.39
CA PHE A 86 -5.86 -10.62 2.59
C PHE A 86 -6.23 -10.25 1.15
N LEU A 87 -7.31 -9.51 0.93
CA LEU A 87 -7.78 -9.19 -0.43
C LEU A 87 -6.79 -8.33 -1.22
N TYR A 88 -6.18 -7.34 -0.57
CA TYR A 88 -5.16 -6.52 -1.21
C TYR A 88 -3.98 -7.35 -1.71
N GLN A 89 -3.46 -8.26 -0.89
CA GLN A 89 -2.35 -9.10 -1.28
C GLN A 89 -2.72 -10.15 -2.33
N VAL A 90 -3.96 -10.63 -2.33
CA VAL A 90 -4.48 -11.48 -3.42
C VAL A 90 -4.44 -10.69 -4.73
N GLY A 91 -5.00 -9.49 -4.77
CA GLY A 91 -4.93 -8.61 -5.93
C GLY A 91 -3.50 -8.31 -6.37
N TYR A 92 -2.61 -8.00 -5.39
CA TYR A 92 -1.21 -7.74 -5.63
C TYR A 92 -0.49 -8.95 -6.24
N MET A 93 -0.54 -10.12 -5.61
CA MET A 93 0.24 -11.28 -6.00
C MET A 93 -0.22 -11.84 -7.36
N PHE A 94 -1.51 -12.06 -7.55
CA PHE A 94 -2.07 -12.54 -8.81
C PHE A 94 -2.01 -11.48 -9.94
N GLY A 95 -2.05 -10.20 -9.58
CA GLY A 95 -1.80 -9.10 -10.52
C GLY A 95 -0.35 -9.09 -10.99
N MET A 96 0.61 -9.24 -10.05
CA MET A 96 2.04 -9.25 -10.35
C MET A 96 2.46 -10.45 -11.20
N GLN A 97 1.75 -11.54 -11.19
CA GLN A 97 1.97 -12.67 -12.11
C GLN A 97 1.74 -12.29 -13.58
N ARG A 98 0.95 -11.24 -13.85
CA ARG A 98 0.39 -10.93 -15.18
C ARG A 98 0.74 -9.55 -15.72
N THR A 99 1.27 -8.63 -14.89
CA THR A 99 1.62 -7.27 -15.34
C THR A 99 3.04 -6.89 -14.95
N ALA A 100 3.58 -5.86 -15.58
CA ALA A 100 4.87 -5.28 -15.24
C ALA A 100 4.84 -4.62 -13.86
N ALA A 101 5.94 -4.69 -13.11
CA ALA A 101 6.03 -4.11 -11.78
C ALA A 101 5.98 -2.58 -11.83
N SER A 102 6.57 -1.96 -12.85
CA SER A 102 6.50 -0.52 -13.11
C SER A 102 5.05 -0.06 -13.34
N ASP A 103 4.28 -0.79 -14.15
CA ASP A 103 2.88 -0.50 -14.41
C ASP A 103 2.02 -0.65 -13.14
N ALA A 104 2.21 -1.75 -12.40
CA ALA A 104 1.51 -2.02 -11.15
C ALA A 104 1.75 -0.92 -10.11
N SER A 105 3.00 -0.42 -10.01
CA SER A 105 3.37 0.66 -9.09
C SER A 105 2.67 1.99 -9.41
N LEU A 106 2.34 2.24 -10.68
CA LEU A 106 1.53 3.38 -11.13
C LEU A 106 0.05 3.16 -10.85
N VAL A 107 -0.46 1.96 -11.15
CA VAL A 107 -1.89 1.61 -10.96
C VAL A 107 -2.29 1.75 -9.49
N ILE A 108 -1.46 1.29 -8.54
CA ILE A 108 -1.77 1.44 -7.12
C ILE A 108 -1.82 2.91 -6.67
N GLY A 109 -1.12 3.80 -7.37
CA GLY A 109 -1.18 5.25 -7.14
C GLY A 109 -2.59 5.84 -7.28
N PHE A 110 -3.54 5.10 -7.86
CA PHE A 110 -4.95 5.49 -7.96
C PHE A 110 -5.73 5.32 -6.64
N ASN A 111 -5.15 4.67 -5.63
CA ASN A 111 -5.80 4.41 -4.36
C ASN A 111 -6.48 5.65 -3.72
N PRO A 112 -5.85 6.85 -3.63
CA PRO A 112 -6.49 8.03 -3.07
C PRO A 112 -7.76 8.46 -3.81
N VAL A 113 -7.86 8.16 -5.10
CA VAL A 113 -9.06 8.44 -5.90
C VAL A 113 -10.21 7.54 -5.47
N PHE A 114 -9.95 6.25 -5.25
CA PHE A 114 -10.96 5.35 -4.69
C PHE A 114 -11.39 5.76 -3.28
N VAL A 115 -10.45 6.17 -2.44
CA VAL A 115 -10.78 6.71 -1.10
C VAL A 115 -11.70 7.92 -1.22
N ALA A 116 -11.43 8.83 -2.15
CA ALA A 116 -12.26 10.01 -2.37
C ALA A 116 -13.67 9.64 -2.89
N ILE A 117 -13.76 8.75 -3.87
CA ILE A 117 -15.04 8.26 -4.42
C ILE A 117 -15.87 7.59 -3.32
N LEU A 118 -15.28 6.69 -2.54
CA LEU A 118 -15.96 6.03 -1.44
C LEU A 118 -16.37 7.02 -0.35
N SER A 119 -15.56 8.05 -0.06
CA SER A 119 -15.90 9.09 0.90
C SER A 119 -17.13 9.91 0.46
N ILE A 120 -17.24 10.20 -0.85
CA ILE A 120 -18.45 10.87 -1.39
C ILE A 120 -19.68 9.96 -1.20
N TRP A 121 -19.55 8.69 -1.51
CA TRP A 121 -20.67 7.74 -1.54
C TRP A 121 -21.14 7.31 -0.16
N LEU A 122 -20.20 7.01 0.74
CA LEU A 122 -20.50 6.48 2.08
C LEU A 122 -20.65 7.59 3.13
N LEU A 123 -19.94 8.70 2.99
CA LEU A 123 -19.90 9.78 3.98
C LEU A 123 -20.61 11.06 3.49
N SER A 124 -21.29 11.01 2.31
CA SER A 124 -21.98 12.16 1.69
C SER A 124 -21.07 13.40 1.52
N HIS A 125 -19.76 13.18 1.37
CA HIS A 125 -18.79 14.26 1.20
C HIS A 125 -19.03 14.96 -0.15
N ARG A 126 -19.06 16.30 -0.15
CA ARG A 126 -19.19 17.07 -1.40
C ARG A 126 -17.82 17.43 -1.93
N MET A 127 -17.55 17.00 -3.17
CA MET A 127 -16.31 17.35 -3.87
C MET A 127 -16.55 18.59 -4.74
N ASN A 128 -15.55 19.48 -4.76
CA ASN A 128 -15.59 20.63 -5.67
C ASN A 128 -15.13 20.24 -7.10
N SER A 129 -15.25 21.15 -8.05
CA SER A 129 -14.87 20.91 -9.44
C SER A 129 -13.39 20.53 -9.60
N GLY A 130 -12.50 21.06 -8.76
CA GLY A 130 -11.08 20.70 -8.75
C GLY A 130 -10.86 19.22 -8.44
N GLY A 131 -11.58 18.67 -7.47
CA GLY A 131 -11.50 17.25 -7.15
C GLY A 131 -12.02 16.36 -8.28
N ILE A 132 -13.10 16.76 -8.96
CA ILE A 132 -13.63 16.03 -10.13
C ILE A 132 -12.60 16.01 -11.25
N ILE A 133 -11.98 17.16 -11.57
CA ILE A 133 -10.89 17.24 -12.55
C ILE A 133 -9.73 16.32 -12.14
N GLY A 134 -9.38 16.31 -10.84
CA GLY A 134 -8.34 15.42 -10.31
C GLY A 134 -8.65 13.93 -10.53
N ILE A 135 -9.89 13.50 -10.32
CA ILE A 135 -10.35 12.14 -10.64
C ILE A 135 -10.18 11.84 -12.12
N CYS A 136 -10.64 12.75 -13.01
CA CYS A 136 -10.53 12.56 -14.45
C CYS A 136 -9.07 12.48 -14.92
N LEU A 137 -8.18 13.33 -14.41
CA LEU A 137 -6.75 13.27 -14.70
C LEU A 137 -6.12 11.96 -14.29
N SER A 138 -6.37 11.52 -13.05
CA SER A 138 -5.85 10.25 -12.56
C SER A 138 -6.37 9.07 -13.37
N PHE A 139 -7.66 9.08 -13.73
CA PHE A 139 -8.26 8.04 -14.55
C PHE A 139 -7.64 8.00 -15.95
N THR A 140 -7.38 9.17 -16.56
CA THR A 140 -6.69 9.24 -17.85
C THR A 140 -5.28 8.65 -17.78
N GLY A 141 -4.52 8.95 -16.70
CA GLY A 141 -3.19 8.37 -16.49
C GLY A 141 -3.23 6.84 -16.37
N ILE A 142 -4.19 6.30 -15.63
CA ILE A 142 -4.40 4.85 -15.53
C ILE A 142 -4.76 4.23 -16.87
N LEU A 143 -5.66 4.87 -17.63
CA LEU A 143 -6.08 4.37 -18.93
C LEU A 143 -4.90 4.29 -19.91
N LEU A 144 -3.98 5.24 -19.88
CA LEU A 144 -2.75 5.19 -20.67
C LEU A 144 -1.90 3.97 -20.34
N ILE A 145 -1.73 3.62 -19.07
CA ILE A 145 -0.99 2.41 -18.65
C ILE A 145 -1.68 1.15 -19.16
N PHE A 146 -3.01 1.06 -19.02
CA PHE A 146 -3.76 -0.10 -19.49
C PHE A 146 -3.63 -0.32 -20.99
N LEU A 147 -3.70 0.75 -21.78
CA LEU A 147 -3.79 0.65 -23.23
C LEU A 147 -2.44 0.72 -23.94
N ALA A 148 -1.47 1.44 -23.40
CA ALA A 148 -0.28 1.84 -24.13
C ALA A 148 1.03 1.69 -23.31
N SER A 149 1.07 0.79 -22.29
CA SER A 149 2.31 0.50 -21.57
C SER A 149 3.42 0.03 -22.54
N PRO A 150 4.68 0.46 -22.32
CA PRO A 150 5.81 0.05 -23.12
C PRO A 150 6.22 -1.43 -22.91
N ASN A 151 5.78 -2.07 -21.84
CA ASN A 151 6.12 -3.46 -21.49
C ASN A 151 5.39 -4.47 -22.39
N VAL A 152 5.67 -4.42 -23.70
CA VAL A 152 5.02 -5.23 -24.74
C VAL A 152 5.40 -6.71 -24.71
N GLN A 153 6.45 -7.10 -23.96
CA GLN A 153 6.84 -8.51 -23.78
C GLN A 153 5.75 -9.31 -23.06
N ILE A 154 4.94 -8.65 -22.21
CA ILE A 154 3.79 -9.27 -21.59
C ILE A 154 2.58 -9.09 -22.53
N PRO A 155 1.86 -10.16 -22.89
CA PRO A 155 0.68 -10.07 -23.76
C PRO A 155 -0.33 -9.05 -23.24
N PHE A 156 -0.97 -8.32 -24.15
CA PHE A 156 -1.90 -7.24 -23.80
C PHE A 156 -3.04 -7.68 -22.87
N GLU A 157 -3.62 -8.86 -23.15
CA GLU A 157 -4.72 -9.43 -22.34
C GLU A 157 -4.26 -9.75 -20.92
N GLU A 158 -3.05 -10.32 -20.77
CA GLU A 158 -2.46 -10.60 -19.45
C GLU A 158 -2.20 -9.30 -18.68
N ARG A 159 -1.66 -8.26 -19.34
CA ARG A 159 -1.42 -6.96 -18.69
C ARG A 159 -2.72 -6.31 -18.22
N ILE A 160 -3.78 -6.34 -19.04
CA ILE A 160 -5.09 -5.83 -18.63
C ILE A 160 -5.62 -6.60 -17.43
N ALA A 161 -5.55 -7.93 -17.44
CA ALA A 161 -5.98 -8.76 -16.32
C ALA A 161 -5.16 -8.46 -15.06
N GLY A 162 -3.82 -8.39 -15.20
CA GLY A 162 -2.91 -8.06 -14.10
C GLY A 162 -3.16 -6.68 -13.52
N ASN A 163 -3.24 -5.65 -14.37
CA ASN A 163 -3.54 -4.28 -13.94
C ASN A 163 -4.92 -4.17 -13.28
N SER A 164 -5.91 -4.94 -13.75
CA SER A 164 -7.25 -4.99 -13.15
C SER A 164 -7.22 -5.59 -11.75
N LEU A 165 -6.40 -6.62 -11.51
CA LEU A 165 -6.19 -7.21 -10.18
C LEU A 165 -5.47 -6.23 -9.23
N ILE A 166 -4.48 -5.51 -9.71
CA ILE A 166 -3.84 -4.43 -8.92
C ILE A 166 -4.85 -3.32 -8.60
N MET A 167 -5.69 -2.94 -9.57
CA MET A 167 -6.75 -1.95 -9.39
C MET A 167 -7.78 -2.43 -8.36
N PHE A 168 -8.16 -3.71 -8.38
CA PHE A 168 -8.99 -4.33 -7.35
C PHE A 168 -8.31 -4.22 -5.97
N GLY A 169 -6.99 -4.49 -5.90
CA GLY A 169 -6.19 -4.28 -4.69
C GLY A 169 -6.28 -2.84 -4.19
N ALA A 170 -6.13 -1.84 -5.07
CA ALA A 170 -6.28 -0.44 -4.74
C ALA A 170 -7.67 -0.10 -4.18
N PHE A 171 -8.72 -0.66 -4.77
CA PHE A 171 -10.09 -0.46 -4.33
C PHE A 171 -10.36 -1.04 -2.93
N VAL A 172 -9.96 -2.30 -2.68
CA VAL A 172 -10.17 -2.92 -1.36
C VAL A 172 -9.30 -2.26 -0.28
N TYR A 173 -8.12 -1.76 -0.63
CA TYR A 173 -7.32 -0.96 0.29
C TYR A 173 -7.99 0.38 0.61
N ALA A 174 -8.72 0.99 -0.33
CA ALA A 174 -9.51 2.18 -0.03
C ALA A 174 -10.64 1.89 0.97
N ILE A 175 -11.26 0.72 0.92
CA ILE A 175 -12.23 0.28 1.95
C ILE A 175 -11.55 0.20 3.32
N TYR A 176 -10.33 -0.36 3.39
CA TYR A 176 -9.55 -0.36 4.64
C TYR A 176 -9.33 1.06 5.17
N VAL A 177 -8.91 2.00 4.32
CA VAL A 177 -8.67 3.41 4.74
C VAL A 177 -9.93 4.05 5.31
N ILE A 178 -11.09 3.84 4.66
CA ILE A 178 -12.38 4.35 5.15
C ILE A 178 -12.78 3.68 6.47
N SER A 179 -12.59 2.36 6.58
CA SER A 179 -12.89 1.60 7.80
C SER A 179 -12.00 2.04 8.98
N MET A 180 -10.71 2.26 8.72
CA MET A 180 -9.76 2.78 9.70
C MET A 180 -10.17 4.18 10.18
N ARG A 181 -10.57 5.07 9.25
CA ARG A 181 -11.06 6.40 9.61
C ARG A 181 -12.33 6.33 10.47
N GLY A 182 -13.28 5.45 10.12
CA GLY A 182 -14.48 5.20 10.90
C GLY A 182 -14.15 4.74 12.31
N TYR A 183 -13.26 3.76 12.44
CA TYR A 183 -12.77 3.25 13.72
C TYR A 183 -12.14 4.35 14.59
N ILE A 184 -11.27 5.18 14.02
CA ILE A 184 -10.62 6.29 14.74
C ILE A 184 -11.67 7.28 15.26
N LEU A 185 -12.67 7.62 14.45
CA LEU A 185 -13.74 8.57 14.83
C LEU A 185 -14.66 7.99 15.91
N GLU A 186 -15.00 6.71 15.84
CA GLU A 186 -15.88 6.02 16.79
C GLU A 186 -15.20 5.82 18.15
N ARG A 187 -13.92 5.43 18.15
CA ARG A 187 -13.18 5.10 19.37
C ARG A 187 -12.55 6.31 20.06
N GLY A 188 -12.28 7.39 19.34
CA GLY A 188 -11.66 8.59 19.89
C GLY A 188 -10.35 8.30 20.62
N GLU A 189 -10.28 8.64 21.92
CA GLU A 189 -9.09 8.41 22.77
C GLU A 189 -8.87 6.92 23.12
N ASP A 190 -9.90 6.09 23.03
CA ASP A 190 -9.86 4.64 23.32
C ASP A 190 -9.36 3.80 22.13
N GLN A 191 -9.02 4.42 20.99
CA GLN A 191 -8.51 3.73 19.82
C GLN A 191 -7.14 3.08 20.08
N LEU A 192 -6.86 1.99 19.38
CA LEU A 192 -5.50 1.46 19.30
C LEU A 192 -4.59 2.46 18.56
N SER A 193 -3.34 2.53 18.98
CA SER A 193 -2.35 3.32 18.24
C SER A 193 -2.17 2.80 16.80
N SER A 194 -1.62 3.62 15.93
CA SER A 194 -1.33 3.22 14.55
C SER A 194 -0.42 1.98 14.49
N LEU A 195 0.53 1.86 15.42
CA LEU A 195 1.44 0.71 15.48
C LEU A 195 0.72 -0.56 15.94
N SER A 196 -0.10 -0.47 16.99
CA SER A 196 -0.92 -1.59 17.47
C SER A 196 -1.93 -2.03 16.41
N LEU A 197 -2.58 -1.10 15.71
CA LEU A 197 -3.48 -1.41 14.58
C LEU A 197 -2.76 -2.20 13.50
N ILE A 198 -1.58 -1.75 13.05
CA ILE A 198 -0.80 -2.43 12.02
C ILE A 198 -0.40 -3.84 12.48
N ALA A 199 0.07 -4.00 13.72
CA ALA A 199 0.48 -5.29 14.24
C ALA A 199 -0.68 -6.31 14.30
N TRP A 200 -1.84 -5.91 14.86
CA TRP A 200 -3.01 -6.78 14.98
C TRP A 200 -3.68 -7.06 13.64
N VAL A 201 -3.81 -6.06 12.76
CA VAL A 201 -4.33 -6.22 11.40
C VAL A 201 -3.44 -7.18 10.60
N SER A 202 -2.11 -7.06 10.73
CA SER A 202 -1.16 -7.97 10.07
C SER A 202 -1.27 -9.41 10.58
N LEU A 203 -1.44 -9.61 11.90
CA LEU A 203 -1.61 -10.93 12.49
C LEU A 203 -2.90 -11.60 12.01
N ILE A 204 -4.02 -10.90 12.11
CA ILE A 204 -5.33 -11.43 11.68
C ILE A 204 -5.30 -11.73 10.18
N GLY A 205 -4.72 -10.84 9.37
CA GLY A 205 -4.58 -11.02 7.93
C GLY A 205 -3.68 -12.19 7.55
N CYS A 206 -2.60 -12.42 8.31
CA CYS A 206 -1.74 -13.58 8.15
C CYS A 206 -2.50 -14.90 8.38
N ILE A 207 -3.38 -14.93 9.39
CA ILE A 207 -4.23 -16.10 9.68
C ILE A 207 -5.16 -16.44 8.51
N PHE A 208 -5.68 -15.46 7.78
CA PHE A 208 -6.53 -15.71 6.62
C PHE A 208 -5.84 -16.48 5.49
N PHE A 209 -4.52 -16.45 5.39
CA PHE A 209 -3.79 -17.22 4.39
C PHE A 209 -3.65 -18.70 4.74
N ILE A 210 -3.76 -19.10 6.02
CA ILE A 210 -3.47 -20.48 6.48
C ILE A 210 -4.21 -21.56 5.69
N PRO A 211 -5.54 -21.48 5.42
CA PRO A 211 -6.23 -22.53 4.69
C PRO A 211 -5.67 -22.74 3.27
N PHE A 212 -5.25 -21.65 2.61
CA PHE A 212 -4.70 -21.69 1.26
C PHE A 212 -3.27 -22.22 1.25
N VAL A 213 -2.45 -21.84 2.24
CA VAL A 213 -1.08 -22.36 2.43
C VAL A 213 -1.10 -23.87 2.68
N ILE A 214 -2.06 -24.38 3.45
CA ILE A 214 -2.22 -25.83 3.65
C ILE A 214 -2.49 -26.52 2.33
N ASN A 215 -3.30 -25.93 1.45
CA ASN A 215 -3.58 -26.49 0.13
C ASN A 215 -2.40 -26.41 -0.85
N GLU A 216 -1.55 -25.37 -0.74
CA GLU A 216 -0.33 -25.25 -1.55
C GLU A 216 0.79 -26.20 -1.10
N ALA A 217 0.74 -26.69 0.13
CA ALA A 217 1.72 -27.62 0.73
C ALA A 217 3.20 -27.18 0.52
N PRO A 218 3.59 -25.96 0.93
CA PRO A 218 4.91 -25.39 0.65
C PRO A 218 6.06 -26.15 1.34
N TRP A 219 5.78 -27.06 2.27
CA TRP A 219 6.74 -27.93 2.94
C TRP A 219 7.25 -29.07 2.05
N ASP A 220 6.57 -29.37 0.95
CA ASP A 220 6.98 -30.40 -0.01
C ASP A 220 8.00 -29.86 -1.03
N ARG A 221 8.32 -28.58 -0.94
CA ARG A 221 9.21 -27.86 -1.84
C ARG A 221 10.53 -27.49 -1.17
N VAL A 222 11.60 -27.48 -1.94
CA VAL A 222 12.91 -26.92 -1.53
C VAL A 222 12.94 -25.44 -1.89
N TRP A 223 13.05 -24.60 -0.87
CA TRP A 223 13.18 -23.15 -1.02
C TRP A 223 14.66 -22.77 -1.15
N ILE A 224 15.00 -21.94 -2.13
CA ILE A 224 16.37 -21.45 -2.30
C ILE A 224 16.62 -20.18 -1.46
N ASN A 225 17.90 -19.90 -1.19
CA ASN A 225 18.29 -18.77 -0.34
C ASN A 225 17.83 -17.42 -0.89
N GLU A 226 17.79 -17.24 -2.20
CA GLU A 226 17.34 -16.01 -2.85
C GLU A 226 15.86 -15.74 -2.57
N GLU A 227 15.02 -16.75 -2.64
CA GLU A 227 13.59 -16.63 -2.31
C GLU A 227 13.38 -16.21 -0.85
N TRP A 228 14.13 -16.81 0.07
CA TRP A 228 14.09 -16.42 1.49
C TRP A 228 14.52 -14.98 1.70
N LEU A 229 15.59 -14.52 1.01
CA LEU A 229 16.04 -13.14 1.10
C LEU A 229 14.99 -12.14 0.56
N LEU A 230 14.36 -12.46 -0.58
CA LEU A 230 13.32 -11.61 -1.17
C LEU A 230 12.07 -11.57 -0.28
N ILE A 231 11.65 -12.71 0.28
CA ILE A 231 10.51 -12.78 1.22
C ILE A 231 10.84 -12.00 2.51
N ALA A 232 12.06 -12.17 3.05
CA ALA A 232 12.50 -11.42 4.23
C ALA A 232 12.56 -9.91 3.95
N TYR A 233 13.01 -9.49 2.77
CA TYR A 233 12.94 -8.09 2.34
C TYR A 233 11.49 -7.57 2.37
N LEU A 234 10.55 -8.29 1.77
CA LEU A 234 9.13 -7.88 1.75
C LEU A 234 8.53 -7.85 3.15
N GLY A 235 8.84 -8.84 3.99
CA GLY A 235 8.30 -8.94 5.35
C GLY A 235 8.95 -7.94 6.31
N VAL A 236 10.27 -8.01 6.47
CA VAL A 236 10.98 -7.22 7.48
C VAL A 236 11.12 -5.77 7.04
N LEU A 237 11.69 -5.52 5.85
CA LEU A 237 12.03 -4.15 5.45
C LEU A 237 10.82 -3.41 4.88
N SER A 238 10.14 -3.99 3.88
CA SER A 238 9.04 -3.31 3.19
C SER A 238 7.73 -3.32 3.99
N THR A 239 7.50 -4.29 4.86
CA THR A 239 6.31 -4.31 5.72
C THR A 239 6.65 -3.76 7.11
N ALA A 240 7.43 -4.44 7.95
CA ALA A 240 7.57 -4.04 9.33
C ALA A 240 8.33 -2.71 9.50
N VAL A 241 9.56 -2.60 9.00
CA VAL A 241 10.39 -1.40 9.17
C VAL A 241 9.76 -0.19 8.50
N ALA A 242 9.26 -0.34 7.27
CA ALA A 242 8.64 0.76 6.55
C ALA A 242 7.39 1.28 7.26
N TYR A 243 6.51 0.42 7.78
CA TYR A 243 5.34 0.87 8.54
C TYR A 243 5.71 1.52 9.88
N VAL A 244 6.72 1.01 10.59
CA VAL A 244 7.23 1.65 11.81
C VAL A 244 7.78 3.04 11.51
N PHE A 245 8.59 3.18 10.46
CA PHE A 245 9.13 4.48 10.05
C PHE A 245 8.03 5.44 9.60
N PHE A 246 7.02 4.92 8.88
CA PHE A 246 5.87 5.72 8.47
C PHE A 246 5.07 6.22 9.67
N ALA A 247 4.79 5.37 10.66
CA ALA A 247 4.10 5.76 11.89
C ALA A 247 4.88 6.85 12.65
N ILE A 248 6.21 6.68 12.83
CA ILE A 248 7.06 7.71 13.44
C ILE A 248 7.02 9.01 12.61
N GLY A 249 7.04 8.91 11.29
CA GLY A 249 6.90 10.05 10.39
C GLY A 249 5.60 10.81 10.62
N VAL A 250 4.48 10.10 10.67
CA VAL A 250 3.16 10.69 10.96
C VAL A 250 3.14 11.42 12.30
N ASP A 251 3.73 10.83 13.35
CA ASP A 251 3.80 11.43 14.68
C ASP A 251 4.63 12.73 14.70
N VAL A 252 5.71 12.80 13.90
CA VAL A 252 6.66 13.93 13.95
C VAL A 252 6.31 15.06 12.99
N ILE A 253 5.93 14.72 11.74
CA ILE A 253 5.70 15.73 10.68
C ILE A 253 4.21 15.86 10.29
N GLY A 254 3.35 15.04 10.86
CA GLY A 254 1.91 15.00 10.61
C GLY A 254 1.53 14.18 9.36
N ALA A 255 0.31 13.65 9.36
CA ALA A 255 -0.18 12.73 8.33
C ALA A 255 -0.11 13.31 6.90
N ASN A 256 -0.44 14.59 6.71
CA ASN A 256 -0.43 15.23 5.39
C ASN A 256 0.97 15.28 4.77
N ARG A 257 1.99 15.62 5.57
CA ARG A 257 3.38 15.65 5.09
C ARG A 257 3.92 14.24 4.87
N ALA A 258 3.62 13.30 5.78
CA ALA A 258 4.00 11.91 5.64
C ALA A 258 3.41 11.30 4.36
N SER A 259 2.13 11.51 4.08
CA SER A 259 1.47 11.04 2.86
C SER A 259 2.09 11.59 1.58
N SER A 260 2.69 12.80 1.62
CA SER A 260 3.36 13.36 0.44
C SER A 260 4.55 12.51 -0.03
N PHE A 261 5.24 11.82 0.89
CA PHE A 261 6.33 10.90 0.55
C PHE A 261 5.82 9.62 -0.13
N VAL A 262 4.60 9.18 0.19
CA VAL A 262 4.00 8.00 -0.46
C VAL A 262 3.80 8.24 -1.97
N ASN A 263 3.55 9.48 -2.39
CA ASN A 263 3.43 9.83 -3.80
C ASN A 263 4.74 9.65 -4.59
N VAL A 264 5.88 9.47 -3.91
CA VAL A 264 7.19 9.20 -4.54
C VAL A 264 7.42 7.70 -4.74
N VAL A 265 6.63 6.83 -4.11
CA VAL A 265 6.72 5.37 -4.24
C VAL A 265 6.72 4.89 -5.69
N PRO A 266 5.83 5.37 -6.59
CA PRO A 266 5.87 4.95 -7.99
C PRO A 266 7.17 5.29 -8.71
N VAL A 267 7.84 6.40 -8.34
CA VAL A 267 9.14 6.75 -8.93
C VAL A 267 10.18 5.68 -8.60
N PHE A 268 10.27 5.29 -7.32
CA PHE A 268 11.16 4.19 -6.93
C PHE A 268 10.71 2.85 -7.51
N GLY A 269 9.40 2.62 -7.65
CA GLY A 269 8.85 1.43 -8.28
C GLY A 269 9.30 1.29 -9.73
N ILE A 270 9.13 2.34 -10.54
CA ILE A 270 9.56 2.37 -11.95
C ILE A 270 11.08 2.19 -12.06
N LEU A 271 11.87 2.99 -11.32
CA LEU A 271 13.32 2.94 -11.40
C LEU A 271 13.89 1.58 -10.96
N SER A 272 13.36 1.00 -9.90
CA SER A 272 13.81 -0.31 -9.43
C SER A 272 13.34 -1.45 -10.36
N SER A 273 12.20 -1.34 -11.00
CA SER A 273 11.72 -2.32 -11.98
C SER A 273 12.59 -2.30 -13.25
N TRP A 274 12.95 -1.11 -13.70
CA TRP A 274 13.92 -0.97 -14.80
C TRP A 274 15.27 -1.60 -14.44
N PHE A 275 15.79 -1.34 -13.23
CA PHE A 275 17.10 -1.81 -12.82
C PHE A 275 17.15 -3.32 -12.50
N LEU A 276 16.11 -3.88 -11.89
CA LEU A 276 16.08 -5.26 -11.39
C LEU A 276 15.46 -6.25 -12.38
N LEU A 277 14.57 -5.78 -13.26
CA LEU A 277 13.78 -6.63 -14.15
C LEU A 277 13.98 -6.30 -15.62
N ASP A 278 14.86 -5.34 -15.96
CA ASP A 278 15.07 -4.84 -17.32
C ASP A 278 13.75 -4.41 -18.01
N GLU A 279 12.76 -3.92 -17.21
CA GLU A 279 11.50 -3.44 -17.76
C GLU A 279 11.72 -2.20 -18.61
N GLU A 280 10.97 -2.09 -19.70
CA GLU A 280 11.07 -0.93 -20.61
C GLU A 280 10.49 0.32 -19.94
N LEU A 281 11.27 1.41 -19.97
CA LEU A 281 10.79 2.73 -19.57
C LEU A 281 10.36 3.51 -20.81
N GLY A 282 9.12 3.97 -20.80
CA GLY A 282 8.56 4.76 -21.89
C GLY A 282 8.02 6.12 -21.43
N TRP A 283 7.90 7.04 -22.37
CA TRP A 283 7.30 8.36 -22.10
C TRP A 283 5.85 8.26 -21.62
N ILE A 284 5.14 7.18 -21.98
CA ILE A 284 3.76 6.90 -21.52
C ILE A 284 3.71 6.74 -19.99
N GLN A 285 4.65 6.01 -19.41
CA GLN A 285 4.74 5.86 -17.95
C GLN A 285 5.01 7.19 -17.26
N LEU A 286 5.88 8.03 -17.85
CA LEU A 286 6.14 9.38 -17.34
C LEU A 286 4.88 10.26 -17.39
N VAL A 287 4.18 10.29 -18.53
CA VAL A 287 2.94 11.05 -18.67
C VAL A 287 1.87 10.52 -17.71
N SER A 288 1.72 9.22 -17.60
CA SER A 288 0.77 8.59 -16.68
C SER A 288 1.08 8.96 -15.23
N PHE A 289 2.36 8.89 -14.84
CA PHE A 289 2.80 9.31 -13.51
C PHE A 289 2.43 10.78 -13.22
N VAL A 290 2.71 11.69 -14.16
CA VAL A 290 2.39 13.11 -14.02
C VAL A 290 0.89 13.33 -13.87
N LEU A 291 0.07 12.68 -14.70
CA LEU A 291 -1.39 12.80 -14.65
C LEU A 291 -1.96 12.24 -13.33
N ILE A 292 -1.51 11.07 -12.90
CA ILE A 292 -1.93 10.46 -11.63
C ILE A 292 -1.48 11.34 -10.46
N TYR A 293 -0.23 11.80 -10.43
CA TYR A 293 0.30 12.63 -9.36
C TYR A 293 -0.48 13.93 -9.18
N PHE A 294 -0.67 14.69 -10.26
CA PHE A 294 -1.43 15.94 -10.20
C PHE A 294 -2.91 15.70 -9.91
N GLY A 295 -3.49 14.66 -10.49
CA GLY A 295 -4.87 14.28 -10.21
C GLY A 295 -5.11 13.93 -8.75
N VAL A 296 -4.28 13.07 -8.18
CA VAL A 296 -4.31 12.71 -6.74
C VAL A 296 -4.08 13.94 -5.86
N ARG A 297 -3.15 14.82 -6.22
CA ARG A 297 -2.92 16.06 -5.48
C ARG A 297 -4.16 16.96 -5.46
N MET A 298 -4.86 17.09 -6.59
CA MET A 298 -6.11 17.86 -6.68
C MET A 298 -7.24 17.22 -5.86
N VAL A 299 -7.33 15.90 -5.84
CA VAL A 299 -8.28 15.16 -5.00
C VAL A 299 -7.99 15.38 -3.52
N ASN A 300 -6.74 15.30 -3.10
CA ASN A 300 -6.33 15.47 -1.70
C ASN A 300 -6.36 16.94 -1.22
N ALA A 301 -6.36 17.91 -2.13
CA ALA A 301 -6.44 19.35 -1.80
C ALA A 301 -7.85 19.81 -1.43
N GLN A 302 -8.84 18.89 -1.37
CA GLN A 302 -10.20 19.23 -0.97
C GLN A 302 -10.25 19.67 0.51
N PRO A 303 -11.03 20.71 0.86
CA PRO A 303 -11.16 21.16 2.24
C PRO A 303 -11.71 20.02 3.12
N PRO A 304 -11.23 19.92 4.39
CA PRO A 304 -11.81 18.96 5.34
C PRO A 304 -13.29 19.18 5.57
N GLU A 305 -13.99 18.07 5.90
CA GLU A 305 -15.42 18.11 6.24
C GLU A 305 -15.71 19.16 7.32
N GLY A 306 -16.69 20.02 7.08
CA GLY A 306 -17.18 20.99 8.05
C GLY A 306 -16.72 22.44 7.89
N MET A 307 -15.71 22.75 7.07
CA MET A 307 -15.41 24.14 6.73
C MET A 307 -16.31 24.58 5.57
N LYS A 308 -17.40 25.25 5.88
CA LYS A 308 -18.13 26.07 4.87
C LYS A 308 -17.15 27.08 4.32
N ASN A 309 -16.99 27.15 2.99
CA ASN A 309 -16.30 28.29 2.36
C ASN A 309 -16.86 29.58 2.99
N PRO A 310 -16.02 30.47 3.51
CA PRO A 310 -16.47 31.82 3.80
C PRO A 310 -16.91 32.44 2.47
N LYS A 311 -18.16 32.88 2.42
CA LYS A 311 -18.72 33.62 1.28
C LYS A 311 -17.93 34.90 1.05
#